data_7c9e5779b3798d6b91f219eced771afa
#
_entry.id   7c9e5779b3798d6b91f219eced771afa
#
_cell.length_a   1.000
_cell.length_b   1.000
_cell.length_c   1.000
_cell.angle_alpha   90.00
_cell.angle_beta   90.00
_cell.angle_gamma   90.00
#
_symmetry.space_group_name_H-M   'P 1'
#
loop_
_entity.id
_entity.type
_entity.pdbx_description
1 polymer ?
#
loop_
_entity_poly.entity_id
_entity_poly.type
_entity_poly.pdbx_seq_one_letter_code
_entity_poly.pdbx_strand_id
1 'polypeptide(L)'
;STLLASSAASDVYKRQGDDDVSTISSENIISILRSEIENYEIESREHEVGTVIWVGDGIATIYGMEHAMYGEIVIFENGVKGMVQDIRKNEIGCILLGSDTGIREGTKVARTGKKAGVPVGDAYVGRVVNALGEAIDGKGEIKSDDYRPIENEAPGIVDRKSVSVPLETGILSIDSMFPIGRGQRELIIGDRQTGKTSIATDTIINQRGKDVICIYVAIGQKASTVAKIVNTLKKHDAMDYSIVVSSTASDPASLQYIAPYAGTAMAEYFMHKGKDVLIVYDDLSKHAVAYRAISLLLERSPGREAYPGDVFYLHSRLLERSSHLSDKLGGGSITALPIIETQAGDVSAYIPTNVISITDGQIFLERNLF
;
A
#
# COMPACT_ATOMS: atom_id res chain seq x y z
N SER A 1 23.07 -0.98 53.70
CA SER A 1 22.51 -1.76 52.60
C SER A 1 23.54 -2.05 51.48
N THR A 2 24.81 -2.23 51.84
CA THR A 2 25.91 -2.43 50.87
C THR A 2 26.68 -3.72 51.16
N LEU A 3 26.08 -4.71 51.83
CA LEU A 3 26.71 -5.96 52.22
C LEU A 3 26.07 -7.24 51.65
N LEU A 4 25.07 -7.12 50.79
CA LEU A 4 24.42 -8.30 50.16
C LEU A 4 24.80 -8.56 48.68
N ALA A 5 25.56 -7.65 48.06
CA ALA A 5 26.03 -7.81 46.68
C ALA A 5 27.37 -8.57 46.57
N SER A 6 28.06 -8.80 47.69
CA SER A 6 29.41 -9.41 47.71
C SER A 6 29.39 -10.96 47.89
N SER A 7 28.28 -11.56 48.32
CA SER A 7 28.23 -13.02 48.52
C SER A 7 27.79 -13.84 47.29
N ALA A 8 27.03 -13.21 46.38
CA ALA A 8 26.59 -13.90 45.16
C ALA A 8 27.69 -14.02 44.08
N ALA A 9 28.71 -13.18 44.13
CA ALA A 9 29.84 -13.23 43.20
C ALA A 9 30.89 -14.30 43.59
N SER A 10 30.91 -14.77 44.84
CA SER A 10 31.88 -15.77 45.26
C SER A 10 31.42 -17.22 45.09
N ASP A 11 30.12 -17.47 44.97
CA ASP A 11 29.58 -18.82 44.80
C ASP A 11 29.54 -19.32 43.35
N VAL A 12 29.69 -18.42 42.36
CA VAL A 12 29.79 -18.80 40.95
C VAL A 12 31.20 -19.27 40.58
N TYR A 13 32.23 -18.89 41.36
CA TYR A 13 33.63 -19.26 41.10
C TYR A 13 34.09 -20.60 41.68
N LYS A 14 33.24 -21.35 42.43
CA LYS A 14 33.62 -22.59 43.08
C LYS A 14 33.10 -23.88 42.45
N ARG A 15 32.55 -23.83 41.26
CA ARG A 15 32.02 -25.06 40.57
C ARG A 15 32.45 -25.21 39.13
N GLN A 16 33.73 -25.02 38.82
CA GLN A 16 34.33 -25.65 37.65
C GLN A 16 35.82 -25.82 37.90
N GLY A 17 36.18 -27.06 38.22
CA GLY A 17 37.55 -27.51 38.23
C GLY A 17 37.98 -27.87 36.80
N ASP A 18 39.21 -27.50 36.52
CA ASP A 18 40.12 -28.03 35.48
C ASP A 18 39.53 -28.33 34.10
N ASP A 19 39.68 -27.41 33.14
CA ASP A 19 40.53 -27.52 31.97
C ASP A 19 40.27 -26.31 31.03
N ASP A 20 41.34 -25.72 30.49
CA ASP A 20 41.38 -24.63 29.50
C ASP A 20 40.93 -23.25 29.96
N VAL A 21 41.79 -22.59 30.73
CA VAL A 21 41.80 -21.14 30.81
C VAL A 21 42.48 -20.58 29.53
N SER A 22 41.72 -20.43 28.45
CA SER A 22 42.09 -19.51 27.38
C SER A 22 42.03 -18.10 27.99
N THR A 23 43.19 -17.50 28.21
CA THR A 23 43.34 -16.09 28.58
C THR A 23 42.62 -15.22 27.55
N ILE A 24 41.42 -14.75 27.90
CA ILE A 24 40.73 -13.73 27.13
C ILE A 24 41.61 -12.49 27.18
N SER A 25 42.28 -12.19 26.09
CA SER A 25 43.13 -11.00 25.94
C SER A 25 42.30 -9.76 26.25
N SER A 26 42.90 -8.77 26.92
CA SER A 26 42.25 -7.48 27.17
C SER A 26 41.76 -6.80 25.86
N GLU A 27 42.39 -7.10 24.73
CA GLU A 27 41.96 -6.65 23.39
C GLU A 27 40.66 -7.29 22.95
N ASN A 28 40.37 -8.56 23.26
CA ASN A 28 39.11 -9.23 22.98
C ASN A 28 37.96 -8.66 23.82
N ILE A 29 38.22 -8.30 25.08
CA ILE A 29 37.21 -7.65 25.93
C ILE A 29 36.88 -6.25 25.39
N ILE A 30 37.90 -5.50 24.96
CA ILE A 30 37.71 -4.16 24.37
C ILE A 30 36.96 -4.25 23.03
N SER A 31 37.21 -5.28 22.21
CA SER A 31 36.50 -5.46 20.95
C SER A 31 35.02 -5.84 21.17
N ILE A 32 34.73 -6.70 22.13
CA ILE A 32 33.36 -7.07 22.52
C ILE A 32 32.61 -5.83 23.08
N LEU A 33 33.24 -5.08 23.97
CA LEU A 33 32.65 -3.85 24.51
C LEU A 33 32.40 -2.79 23.43
N ARG A 34 33.32 -2.65 22.47
CA ARG A 34 33.11 -1.75 21.32
C ARG A 34 31.95 -2.19 20.45
N SER A 35 31.85 -3.48 20.13
CA SER A 35 30.73 -3.99 19.35
C SER A 35 29.39 -3.88 20.09
N GLU A 36 29.36 -4.05 21.42
CA GLU A 36 28.15 -3.83 22.21
C GLU A 36 27.78 -2.36 22.31
N ILE A 37 28.77 -1.46 22.46
CA ILE A 37 28.52 -0.01 22.47
C ILE A 37 28.04 0.48 21.09
N GLU A 38 28.67 0.02 19.99
CA GLU A 38 28.23 0.34 18.63
C GLU A 38 26.82 -0.18 18.35
N ASN A 39 26.51 -1.42 18.78
CA ASN A 39 25.16 -1.96 18.68
C ASN A 39 24.16 -1.21 19.57
N TYR A 40 24.55 -0.80 20.76
CA TYR A 40 23.70 -0.03 21.66
C TYR A 40 23.41 1.39 21.12
N GLU A 41 24.39 2.06 20.50
CA GLU A 41 24.18 3.33 19.83
C GLU A 41 23.30 3.21 18.56
N ILE A 42 23.41 2.12 17.83
CA ILE A 42 22.55 1.81 16.66
C ILE A 42 21.12 1.54 17.15
N GLU A 43 20.92 0.70 18.17
CA GLU A 43 19.59 0.46 18.75
C GLU A 43 18.97 1.72 19.36
N SER A 44 19.76 2.60 19.99
CA SER A 44 19.24 3.85 20.57
C SER A 44 18.86 4.90 19.53
N ARG A 45 19.46 4.86 18.32
CA ARG A 45 19.07 5.74 17.20
C ARG A 45 17.83 5.25 16.46
N GLU A 46 17.51 3.96 16.50
CA GLU A 46 16.34 3.40 15.83
C GLU A 46 15.03 3.56 16.60
N HIS A 47 15.05 3.93 17.87
CA HIS A 47 13.86 4.02 18.72
C HIS A 47 13.63 5.42 19.32
N GLU A 48 13.56 6.42 18.43
CA GLU A 48 13.05 7.73 18.85
C GLU A 48 11.58 7.58 19.25
N VAL A 49 11.24 8.00 20.47
CA VAL A 49 9.90 7.86 21.05
C VAL A 49 9.24 9.24 21.16
N GLY A 50 8.14 9.41 20.45
CA GLY A 50 7.28 10.58 20.55
C GLY A 50 6.13 10.38 21.54
N THR A 51 5.37 11.44 21.72
CA THR A 51 4.18 11.45 22.58
C THR A 51 3.00 12.04 21.80
N VAL A 52 1.86 11.35 21.85
CA VAL A 52 0.61 11.85 21.25
C VAL A 52 0.15 13.09 22.02
N ILE A 53 -0.05 14.20 21.32
CA ILE A 53 -0.59 15.44 21.88
C ILE A 53 -2.05 15.67 21.46
N TRP A 54 -2.50 15.03 20.39
CA TRP A 54 -3.89 15.03 19.96
C TRP A 54 -4.19 13.76 19.15
N VAL A 55 -5.42 13.23 19.30
CA VAL A 55 -5.92 12.11 18.51
C VAL A 55 -7.41 12.27 18.25
N GLY A 56 -7.85 12.00 17.04
CA GLY A 56 -9.26 12.01 16.64
C GLY A 56 -9.43 11.65 15.17
N ASP A 57 -10.56 11.06 14.84
CA ASP A 57 -10.97 10.75 13.46
C ASP A 57 -9.91 9.98 12.63
N GLY A 58 -9.15 9.11 13.28
CA GLY A 58 -8.11 8.30 12.61
C GLY A 58 -6.81 9.04 12.35
N ILE A 59 -6.59 10.20 12.98
CA ILE A 59 -5.34 10.97 12.92
C ILE A 59 -4.80 11.18 14.32
N ALA A 60 -3.48 11.17 14.45
CA ALA A 60 -2.77 11.54 15.66
C ALA A 60 -1.71 12.58 15.36
N THR A 61 -1.61 13.61 16.22
CA THR A 61 -0.50 14.55 16.24
C THR A 61 0.48 14.13 17.31
N ILE A 62 1.74 13.98 16.94
CA ILE A 62 2.81 13.44 17.79
C ILE A 62 3.89 14.51 17.95
N TYR A 63 4.36 14.68 19.17
CA TYR A 63 5.47 15.59 19.53
C TYR A 63 6.73 14.78 19.84
N GLY A 64 7.92 15.33 19.50
CA GLY A 64 9.21 14.80 19.92
C GLY A 64 9.78 13.69 19.02
N MET A 65 9.43 13.70 17.72
CA MET A 65 10.01 12.82 16.69
C MET A 65 10.67 13.66 15.60
N GLU A 66 11.85 14.18 15.88
CA GLU A 66 12.53 15.17 15.01
C GLU A 66 13.09 14.54 13.72
N HIS A 67 13.39 13.24 13.73
CA HIS A 67 13.99 12.54 12.60
C HIS A 67 12.99 11.67 11.80
N ALA A 68 11.69 11.77 12.08
CA ALA A 68 10.69 11.01 11.36
C ALA A 68 10.64 11.41 9.89
N MET A 69 10.45 10.43 9.02
CA MET A 69 10.37 10.60 7.58
C MET A 69 8.92 10.56 7.09
N TYR A 70 8.62 11.31 6.04
CA TYR A 70 7.34 11.19 5.34
C TYR A 70 7.12 9.75 4.84
N GLY A 71 5.95 9.20 5.10
CA GLY A 71 5.62 7.82 4.76
C GLY A 71 6.22 6.76 5.70
N GLU A 72 6.88 7.16 6.78
CA GLU A 72 7.41 6.22 7.77
C GLU A 72 6.30 5.59 8.60
N ILE A 73 6.43 4.29 8.91
CA ILE A 73 5.56 3.61 9.87
C ILE A 73 6.03 3.90 11.28
N VAL A 74 5.09 4.26 12.12
CA VAL A 74 5.26 4.40 13.58
C VAL A 74 4.34 3.41 14.29
N ILE A 75 4.73 2.97 15.48
CA ILE A 75 3.98 2.00 16.28
C ILE A 75 3.59 2.66 17.60
N PHE A 76 2.28 2.68 17.86
CA PHE A 76 1.72 3.17 19.12
C PHE A 76 1.85 2.10 20.22
N GLU A 77 1.87 2.52 21.48
CA GLU A 77 2.02 1.65 22.65
C GLU A 77 1.01 0.49 22.67
N ASN A 78 -0.19 0.68 22.11
CA ASN A 78 -1.21 -0.36 21.97
C ASN A 78 -1.03 -1.29 20.77
N GLY A 79 0.08 -1.15 20.01
CA GLY A 79 0.41 -1.95 18.81
C GLY A 79 -0.24 -1.47 17.51
N VAL A 80 -1.06 -0.41 17.54
CA VAL A 80 -1.63 0.18 16.32
C VAL A 80 -0.50 0.81 15.52
N LYS A 81 -0.52 0.59 14.21
CA LYS A 81 0.41 1.21 13.26
C LYS A 81 -0.13 2.54 12.79
N GLY A 82 0.75 3.50 12.61
CA GLY A 82 0.44 4.75 11.95
C GLY A 82 1.44 5.05 10.84
N MET A 83 1.07 5.95 9.93
CA MET A 83 1.96 6.42 8.85
C MET A 83 2.09 7.94 8.92
N VAL A 84 3.31 8.42 8.92
CA VAL A 84 3.64 9.86 8.93
C VAL A 84 3.21 10.50 7.61
N GLN A 85 2.34 11.52 7.68
CA GLN A 85 1.79 12.21 6.51
C GLN A 85 2.01 13.72 6.51
N ASP A 86 2.35 14.30 7.66
CA ASP A 86 2.64 15.71 7.79
C ASP A 86 3.81 15.90 8.75
N ILE A 87 4.76 16.76 8.41
CA ILE A 87 5.94 17.04 9.24
C ILE A 87 6.01 18.56 9.43
N ARG A 88 5.82 19.00 10.67
CA ARG A 88 5.94 20.39 11.10
C ARG A 88 7.18 20.53 12.01
N LYS A 89 7.51 21.74 12.38
CA LYS A 89 8.75 22.06 13.13
C LYS A 89 8.94 21.20 14.40
N ASN A 90 7.88 20.95 15.16
CA ASN A 90 7.93 20.21 16.42
C ASN A 90 6.86 19.11 16.51
N GLU A 91 6.05 18.93 15.47
CA GLU A 91 4.89 18.07 15.46
C GLU A 91 4.82 17.26 14.18
N ILE A 92 4.30 16.06 14.29
CA ILE A 92 4.10 15.15 13.17
C ILE A 92 2.63 14.78 13.12
N GLY A 93 2.00 14.98 11.96
CA GLY A 93 0.68 14.46 11.64
C GLY A 93 0.78 13.02 11.13
N CYS A 94 0.14 12.11 11.82
CA CYS A 94 0.16 10.67 11.51
C CYS A 94 -1.25 10.17 11.26
N ILE A 95 -1.45 9.42 10.17
CA ILE A 95 -2.71 8.70 9.91
C ILE A 95 -2.64 7.32 10.56
N LEU A 96 -3.70 6.93 11.26
CA LEU A 96 -3.79 5.63 11.91
C LEU A 96 -4.20 4.55 10.89
N LEU A 97 -3.48 3.45 10.87
CA LEU A 97 -3.74 2.30 10.00
C LEU A 97 -4.59 1.23 10.71
N GLY A 98 -5.46 1.67 11.60
CA GLY A 98 -6.34 0.81 12.40
C GLY A 98 -7.30 1.64 13.24
N SER A 99 -7.93 1.01 14.25
CA SER A 99 -8.81 1.72 15.18
C SER A 99 -8.00 2.63 16.10
N ASP A 100 -8.51 3.82 16.34
CA ASP A 100 -7.99 4.78 17.33
C ASP A 100 -8.32 4.40 18.78
N THR A 101 -9.07 3.32 18.97
CA THR A 101 -9.49 2.84 20.30
C THR A 101 -8.28 2.55 21.19
N GLY A 102 -8.24 3.21 22.34
CA GLY A 102 -7.16 3.07 23.32
C GLY A 102 -5.95 3.99 23.11
N ILE A 103 -5.93 4.77 22.02
CA ILE A 103 -4.96 5.86 21.83
C ILE A 103 -5.52 7.13 22.47
N ARG A 104 -4.71 7.84 23.24
CA ARG A 104 -5.08 9.08 23.92
C ARG A 104 -3.86 10.00 24.01
N GLU A 105 -4.08 11.23 24.41
CA GLU A 105 -3.00 12.15 24.75
C GLU A 105 -2.06 11.52 25.77
N GLY A 106 -0.77 11.69 25.59
CA GLY A 106 0.28 11.08 26.41
C GLY A 106 0.70 9.67 25.99
N THR A 107 -0.04 8.99 25.06
CA THR A 107 0.36 7.68 24.54
C THR A 107 1.73 7.77 23.87
N LYS A 108 2.59 6.78 24.12
CA LYS A 108 3.92 6.71 23.51
C LYS A 108 3.85 6.09 22.12
N VAL A 109 4.71 6.63 21.23
CA VAL A 109 4.81 6.21 19.84
C VAL A 109 6.27 6.02 19.48
N ALA A 110 6.62 4.86 18.95
CA ALA A 110 7.97 4.55 18.53
C ALA A 110 8.12 4.60 17.01
N ARG A 111 9.24 5.14 16.53
CA ARG A 111 9.64 5.07 15.11
C ARG A 111 10.07 3.65 14.75
N THR A 112 9.87 3.29 13.49
CA THR A 112 10.38 2.02 12.95
C THR A 112 11.55 2.21 11.99
N GLY A 113 11.82 3.44 11.52
CA GLY A 113 12.80 3.71 10.47
C GLY A 113 12.41 3.14 9.09
N LYS A 114 11.23 2.52 8.96
CA LYS A 114 10.78 1.83 7.75
C LYS A 114 9.65 2.59 7.08
N LYS A 115 9.72 2.76 5.77
CA LYS A 115 8.60 3.29 4.97
C LYS A 115 7.42 2.32 4.99
N ALA A 116 6.21 2.87 4.91
CA ALA A 116 5.00 2.08 4.77
C ALA A 116 5.08 1.16 3.55
N GLY A 117 4.75 -0.09 3.72
CA GLY A 117 4.80 -1.11 2.69
C GLY A 117 3.83 -2.24 2.98
N VAL A 118 3.78 -3.18 2.06
CA VAL A 118 2.97 -4.38 2.17
C VAL A 118 3.81 -5.62 1.91
N PRO A 119 3.49 -6.72 2.57
CA PRO A 119 4.08 -8.00 2.23
C PRO A 119 3.60 -8.44 0.85
N VAL A 120 4.50 -9.04 0.06
CA VAL A 120 4.26 -9.51 -1.30
C VAL A 120 4.79 -10.93 -1.49
N GLY A 121 4.31 -11.64 -2.48
CA GLY A 121 4.75 -13.00 -2.77
C GLY A 121 3.78 -13.74 -3.68
N ASP A 122 4.22 -14.87 -4.24
CA ASP A 122 3.37 -15.70 -5.10
C ASP A 122 2.20 -16.32 -4.32
N ALA A 123 2.34 -16.50 -3.00
CA ALA A 123 1.29 -17.02 -2.10
C ALA A 123 0.06 -16.09 -1.97
N TYR A 124 0.15 -14.85 -2.45
CA TYR A 124 -0.97 -13.91 -2.48
C TYR A 124 -1.97 -14.18 -3.60
N VAL A 125 -1.56 -14.90 -4.65
CA VAL A 125 -2.48 -15.29 -5.73
C VAL A 125 -3.57 -16.22 -5.17
N GLY A 126 -4.81 -15.96 -5.53
CA GLY A 126 -5.98 -16.69 -5.03
C GLY A 126 -6.52 -16.20 -3.69
N ARG A 127 -5.95 -15.11 -3.13
CA ARG A 127 -6.29 -14.59 -1.81
C ARG A 127 -7.06 -13.27 -1.86
N VAL A 128 -7.79 -13.02 -0.79
CA VAL A 128 -8.45 -11.73 -0.51
C VAL A 128 -7.78 -11.13 0.71
N VAL A 129 -7.24 -9.93 0.55
CA VAL A 129 -6.47 -9.23 1.58
C VAL A 129 -7.01 -7.82 1.83
N ASN A 130 -6.68 -7.27 3.00
CA ASN A 130 -6.94 -5.87 3.30
C ASN A 130 -5.83 -4.95 2.72
N ALA A 131 -5.94 -3.64 2.94
CA ALA A 131 -4.97 -2.66 2.49
C ALA A 131 -3.55 -2.80 3.12
N LEU A 132 -3.42 -3.56 4.20
CA LEU A 132 -2.14 -3.88 4.85
C LEU A 132 -1.52 -5.21 4.36
N GLY A 133 -2.19 -5.93 3.46
CA GLY A 133 -1.77 -7.24 2.98
C GLY A 133 -2.15 -8.41 3.91
N GLU A 134 -3.00 -8.17 4.91
CA GLU A 134 -3.48 -9.22 5.82
C GLU A 134 -4.64 -9.98 5.20
N ALA A 135 -4.66 -11.31 5.34
CA ALA A 135 -5.70 -12.15 4.79
C ALA A 135 -7.05 -11.93 5.48
N ILE A 136 -8.11 -11.71 4.69
CA ILE A 136 -9.49 -11.54 5.17
C ILE A 136 -10.45 -12.60 4.60
N ASP A 137 -9.91 -13.62 3.92
CA ASP A 137 -10.67 -14.67 3.24
C ASP A 137 -10.92 -15.93 4.10
N GLY A 138 -10.46 -15.92 5.35
CA GLY A 138 -10.60 -17.05 6.28
C GLY A 138 -9.72 -18.25 5.98
N LYS A 139 -8.77 -18.15 5.01
CA LYS A 139 -7.87 -19.25 4.62
C LYS A 139 -6.55 -19.28 5.45
N GLY A 140 -6.47 -18.51 6.53
CA GLY A 140 -5.28 -18.39 7.36
C GLY A 140 -4.25 -17.39 6.83
N GLU A 141 -3.17 -17.24 7.59
CA GLU A 141 -2.09 -16.29 7.33
C GLU A 141 -1.34 -16.63 6.04
N ILE A 142 -0.87 -15.59 5.34
CA ILE A 142 -0.12 -15.72 4.08
C ILE A 142 1.36 -15.58 4.39
N LYS A 143 2.18 -16.54 3.95
CA LYS A 143 3.63 -16.39 4.00
C LYS A 143 4.07 -15.44 2.89
N SER A 144 4.67 -14.33 3.25
CA SER A 144 5.25 -13.39 2.30
C SER A 144 6.66 -13.81 1.90
N ASP A 145 7.02 -13.56 0.65
CA ASP A 145 8.37 -13.76 0.14
C ASP A 145 9.23 -12.51 0.36
N ASP A 146 8.61 -11.33 0.30
CA ASP A 146 9.27 -10.04 0.35
C ASP A 146 8.34 -8.96 0.90
N TYR A 147 8.88 -7.76 1.14
CA TYR A 147 8.15 -6.58 1.60
C TYR A 147 8.45 -5.40 0.67
N ARG A 148 7.42 -4.79 0.08
CA ARG A 148 7.58 -3.66 -0.83
C ARG A 148 6.95 -2.40 -0.27
N PRO A 149 7.64 -1.24 -0.38
CA PRO A 149 7.04 0.06 -0.07
C PRO A 149 5.77 0.29 -0.90
N ILE A 150 4.74 0.87 -0.30
CA ILE A 150 3.52 1.24 -1.03
C ILE A 150 3.74 2.43 -1.96
N GLU A 151 4.65 3.33 -1.61
CA GLU A 151 5.06 4.45 -2.45
C GLU A 151 6.44 4.17 -3.04
N ASN A 152 6.48 3.94 -4.35
CA ASN A 152 7.68 3.79 -5.16
C ASN A 152 7.66 4.79 -6.31
N GLU A 153 8.84 5.16 -6.77
CA GLU A 153 8.97 5.93 -7.99
C GLU A 153 8.53 5.11 -9.22
N ALA A 154 7.86 5.78 -10.14
CA ALA A 154 7.49 5.17 -11.41
C ALA A 154 8.75 4.86 -12.24
N PRO A 155 8.74 3.80 -13.08
CA PRO A 155 9.85 3.52 -14.00
C PRO A 155 10.19 4.73 -14.88
N GLY A 156 11.48 5.01 -15.04
CA GLY A 156 11.97 6.11 -15.87
C GLY A 156 11.66 5.90 -17.36
N ILE A 157 11.87 6.94 -18.17
CA ILE A 157 11.58 6.89 -19.62
C ILE A 157 12.42 5.82 -20.32
N VAL A 158 13.69 5.67 -19.95
CA VAL A 158 14.62 4.69 -20.54
C VAL A 158 14.35 3.25 -20.08
N ASP A 159 13.59 3.10 -18.98
CA ASP A 159 13.25 1.82 -18.40
C ASP A 159 11.98 1.22 -19.01
N ARG A 160 11.28 2.01 -19.82
CA ARG A 160 10.04 1.61 -20.47
C ARG A 160 10.27 1.11 -21.88
N LYS A 161 9.43 0.16 -22.29
CA LYS A 161 9.28 -0.32 -23.66
C LYS A 161 7.97 0.20 -24.25
N SER A 162 7.95 0.46 -25.55
CA SER A 162 6.71 0.83 -26.24
C SER A 162 5.67 -0.28 -26.11
N VAL A 163 4.42 0.14 -25.88
CA VAL A 163 3.27 -0.75 -25.83
C VAL A 163 2.98 -1.24 -27.24
N SER A 164 3.06 -2.56 -27.46
CA SER A 164 2.87 -3.18 -28.76
C SER A 164 2.08 -4.50 -28.71
N VAL A 165 1.82 -5.03 -27.51
CA VAL A 165 1.11 -6.28 -27.31
C VAL A 165 -0.28 -5.98 -26.75
N PRO A 166 -1.38 -6.42 -27.40
CA PRO A 166 -2.72 -6.17 -26.89
C PRO A 166 -3.01 -6.98 -25.62
N LEU A 167 -3.77 -6.38 -24.71
CA LEU A 167 -4.46 -7.06 -23.63
C LEU A 167 -5.89 -7.35 -24.10
N GLU A 168 -6.21 -8.58 -24.40
CA GLU A 168 -7.55 -8.95 -24.84
C GLU A 168 -8.54 -8.87 -23.67
N THR A 169 -9.51 -7.96 -23.78
CA THR A 169 -10.56 -7.81 -22.76
C THR A 169 -11.67 -8.86 -22.90
N GLY A 170 -11.80 -9.46 -24.09
CA GLY A 170 -12.90 -10.35 -24.45
C GLY A 170 -14.20 -9.60 -24.75
N ILE A 171 -14.17 -8.27 -24.78
CA ILE A 171 -15.31 -7.42 -25.12
C ILE A 171 -15.11 -6.92 -26.54
N LEU A 172 -15.95 -7.40 -27.46
CA LEU A 172 -15.79 -7.17 -28.90
C LEU A 172 -15.65 -5.70 -29.27
N SER A 173 -16.44 -4.82 -28.67
CA SER A 173 -16.39 -3.39 -28.95
C SER A 173 -15.07 -2.74 -28.56
N ILE A 174 -14.44 -3.21 -27.48
CA ILE A 174 -13.15 -2.71 -27.01
C ILE A 174 -12.04 -3.29 -27.89
N ASP A 175 -11.97 -4.62 -27.97
CA ASP A 175 -10.86 -5.31 -28.62
C ASP A 175 -10.77 -5.04 -30.14
N SER A 176 -11.92 -4.73 -30.80
CA SER A 176 -11.95 -4.45 -32.24
C SER A 176 -11.75 -3.00 -32.63
N MET A 177 -12.14 -2.06 -31.76
CA MET A 177 -12.15 -0.62 -32.10
C MET A 177 -11.02 0.18 -31.45
N PHE A 178 -10.70 -0.13 -30.20
CA PHE A 178 -9.65 0.56 -29.42
C PHE A 178 -8.99 -0.43 -28.42
N PRO A 179 -8.20 -1.36 -28.95
CA PRO A 179 -7.60 -2.41 -28.11
C PRO A 179 -6.67 -1.80 -27.09
N ILE A 180 -6.74 -2.33 -25.87
CA ILE A 180 -5.88 -1.93 -24.77
C ILE A 180 -4.54 -2.64 -24.91
N GLY A 181 -3.42 -1.95 -24.73
CA GLY A 181 -2.09 -2.56 -24.76
C GLY A 181 -1.58 -2.93 -23.37
N ARG A 182 -0.76 -3.98 -23.29
CA ARG A 182 -0.08 -4.36 -22.05
C ARG A 182 0.89 -3.28 -21.61
N GLY A 183 0.67 -2.72 -20.41
CA GLY A 183 1.39 -1.56 -19.88
C GLY A 183 0.67 -0.22 -20.04
N GLN A 184 -0.52 -0.21 -20.63
CA GLN A 184 -1.35 0.97 -20.83
C GLN A 184 -2.25 1.25 -19.63
N ARG A 185 -2.69 2.52 -19.51
CA ARG A 185 -3.67 2.97 -18.52
C ARG A 185 -4.95 3.37 -19.27
N GLU A 186 -5.98 2.56 -19.13
CA GLU A 186 -7.26 2.81 -19.80
C GLU A 186 -8.35 3.11 -18.77
N LEU A 187 -8.87 4.32 -18.78
CA LEU A 187 -9.88 4.78 -17.86
C LEU A 187 -11.27 4.24 -18.22
N ILE A 188 -11.97 3.67 -17.24
CA ILE A 188 -13.39 3.33 -17.36
C ILE A 188 -14.20 4.38 -16.59
N ILE A 189 -14.95 5.21 -17.29
CA ILE A 189 -15.66 6.36 -16.73
C ILE A 189 -17.14 6.36 -17.07
N GLY A 190 -17.99 6.78 -16.15
CA GLY A 190 -19.44 6.90 -16.34
C GLY A 190 -20.20 6.98 -15.04
N ASP A 191 -21.50 7.18 -15.13
CA ASP A 191 -22.40 7.32 -13.99
C ASP A 191 -22.54 6.00 -13.18
N ARG A 192 -23.22 6.07 -12.06
CA ARG A 192 -23.55 4.89 -11.26
C ARG A 192 -24.35 3.88 -12.09
N GLN A 193 -24.02 2.59 -11.91
CA GLN A 193 -24.73 1.46 -12.52
C GLN A 193 -24.68 1.42 -14.06
N THR A 194 -23.67 2.02 -14.68
CA THR A 194 -23.46 1.95 -16.16
C THR A 194 -22.61 0.75 -16.59
N GLY A 195 -22.30 -0.18 -15.69
CA GLY A 195 -21.55 -1.39 -16.07
C GLY A 195 -20.02 -1.31 -15.93
N LYS A 196 -19.45 -0.25 -15.35
CA LYS A 196 -17.99 -0.07 -15.17
C LYS A 196 -17.31 -1.27 -14.53
N THR A 197 -17.82 -1.68 -13.36
CA THR A 197 -17.32 -2.86 -12.64
C THR A 197 -17.49 -4.16 -13.42
N SER A 198 -18.56 -4.27 -14.23
CA SER A 198 -18.78 -5.46 -15.09
C SER A 198 -17.71 -5.57 -16.15
N ILE A 199 -17.38 -4.49 -16.88
CA ILE A 199 -16.30 -4.46 -17.86
C ILE A 199 -14.98 -4.91 -17.22
N ALA A 200 -14.63 -4.34 -16.06
CA ALA A 200 -13.42 -4.70 -15.35
C ALA A 200 -13.40 -6.17 -14.91
N THR A 201 -14.52 -6.67 -14.37
CA THR A 201 -14.63 -8.07 -13.92
C THR A 201 -14.57 -9.05 -15.08
N ASP A 202 -15.26 -8.76 -16.19
CA ASP A 202 -15.24 -9.58 -17.38
C ASP A 202 -13.84 -9.61 -18.02
N THR A 203 -13.14 -8.47 -18.04
CA THR A 203 -11.74 -8.41 -18.48
C THR A 203 -10.84 -9.32 -17.63
N ILE A 204 -11.02 -9.35 -16.29
CA ILE A 204 -10.28 -10.27 -15.42
C ILE A 204 -10.61 -11.73 -15.77
N ILE A 205 -11.89 -12.08 -15.90
CA ILE A 205 -12.33 -13.45 -16.23
C ILE A 205 -11.73 -13.90 -17.56
N ASN A 206 -11.66 -13.00 -18.54
CA ASN A 206 -11.14 -13.29 -19.87
C ASN A 206 -9.59 -13.38 -19.94
N GLN A 207 -8.86 -13.15 -18.83
CA GLN A 207 -7.41 -13.41 -18.76
C GLN A 207 -7.07 -14.89 -18.53
N ARG A 208 -8.06 -15.74 -18.35
CA ARG A 208 -7.83 -17.19 -18.15
C ARG A 208 -6.95 -17.79 -19.26
N GLY A 209 -5.83 -18.41 -18.85
CA GLY A 209 -4.88 -19.05 -19.77
C GLY A 209 -3.97 -18.11 -20.57
N LYS A 210 -3.96 -16.80 -20.26
CA LYS A 210 -3.15 -15.78 -20.96
C LYS A 210 -1.87 -15.37 -20.20
N ASP A 211 -1.53 -16.06 -19.12
CA ASP A 211 -0.37 -15.78 -18.24
C ASP A 211 -0.34 -14.33 -17.71
N VAL A 212 -1.50 -13.81 -17.38
CA VAL A 212 -1.68 -12.48 -16.78
C VAL A 212 -2.15 -12.63 -15.34
N ILE A 213 -1.43 -12.02 -14.42
CA ILE A 213 -1.86 -11.91 -13.00
C ILE A 213 -2.83 -10.74 -12.88
N CYS A 214 -3.97 -10.96 -12.26
CA CYS A 214 -4.98 -9.93 -12.09
C CYS A 214 -5.02 -9.44 -10.65
N ILE A 215 -5.12 -8.13 -10.45
CA ILE A 215 -5.29 -7.53 -9.13
C ILE A 215 -6.53 -6.64 -9.14
N TYR A 216 -7.51 -6.96 -8.32
CA TYR A 216 -8.70 -6.15 -8.15
C TYR A 216 -8.64 -5.40 -6.84
N VAL A 217 -8.59 -4.06 -6.91
CA VAL A 217 -8.53 -3.18 -5.74
C VAL A 217 -9.90 -2.55 -5.52
N ALA A 218 -10.60 -3.01 -4.49
CA ALA A 218 -11.87 -2.44 -4.05
C ALA A 218 -11.62 -1.30 -3.07
N ILE A 219 -12.04 -0.07 -3.42
CA ILE A 219 -11.81 1.13 -2.63
C ILE A 219 -13.14 1.72 -2.17
N GLY A 220 -13.40 1.71 -0.87
CA GLY A 220 -14.63 2.26 -0.30
C GLY A 220 -15.91 1.58 -0.79
N GLN A 221 -15.82 0.34 -1.26
CA GLN A 221 -16.96 -0.44 -1.72
C GLN A 221 -17.69 -1.08 -0.53
N LYS A 222 -18.98 -1.38 -0.70
CA LYS A 222 -19.73 -2.15 0.31
C LYS A 222 -19.16 -3.57 0.39
N ALA A 223 -19.00 -4.11 1.59
CA ALA A 223 -18.53 -5.48 1.80
C ALA A 223 -19.33 -6.53 1.00
N SER A 224 -20.65 -6.35 0.90
CA SER A 224 -21.53 -7.21 0.09
C SER A 224 -21.20 -7.16 -1.40
N THR A 225 -20.78 -6.01 -1.94
CA THR A 225 -20.36 -5.86 -3.33
C THR A 225 -19.04 -6.59 -3.58
N VAL A 226 -18.07 -6.41 -2.68
CA VAL A 226 -16.78 -7.12 -2.76
C VAL A 226 -16.99 -8.63 -2.70
N ALA A 227 -17.82 -9.11 -1.76
CA ALA A 227 -18.16 -10.53 -1.64
C ALA A 227 -18.80 -11.09 -2.95
N LYS A 228 -19.69 -10.32 -3.58
CA LYS A 228 -20.29 -10.70 -4.86
C LYS A 228 -19.24 -10.83 -5.97
N ILE A 229 -18.30 -9.89 -6.06
CA ILE A 229 -17.22 -9.92 -7.05
C ILE A 229 -16.32 -11.14 -6.82
N VAL A 230 -15.86 -11.36 -5.58
CA VAL A 230 -15.05 -12.54 -5.21
C VAL A 230 -15.77 -13.84 -5.57
N ASN A 231 -17.08 -13.94 -5.29
CA ASN A 231 -17.85 -15.12 -5.65
C ASN A 231 -17.99 -15.28 -7.17
N THR A 232 -18.13 -14.19 -7.93
CA THR A 232 -18.14 -14.22 -9.38
C THR A 232 -16.79 -14.71 -9.93
N LEU A 233 -15.67 -14.17 -9.43
CA LEU A 233 -14.34 -14.63 -9.83
C LEU A 233 -14.11 -16.11 -9.48
N LYS A 234 -14.54 -16.57 -8.30
CA LYS A 234 -14.49 -18.00 -7.92
C LYS A 234 -15.29 -18.89 -8.85
N LYS A 235 -16.52 -18.46 -9.21
CA LYS A 235 -17.40 -19.23 -10.11
C LYS A 235 -16.80 -19.44 -11.49
N HIS A 236 -15.95 -18.54 -11.94
CA HIS A 236 -15.28 -18.60 -13.24
C HIS A 236 -13.81 -19.04 -13.14
N ASP A 237 -13.37 -19.60 -12.02
CA ASP A 237 -11.98 -20.02 -11.73
C ASP A 237 -10.95 -18.90 -11.93
N ALA A 238 -11.40 -17.64 -11.88
CA ALA A 238 -10.54 -16.48 -12.08
C ALA A 238 -9.73 -16.11 -10.82
N MET A 239 -10.09 -16.66 -9.66
CA MET A 239 -9.28 -16.50 -8.44
C MET A 239 -7.90 -17.17 -8.53
N ASP A 240 -7.73 -18.20 -9.36
CA ASP A 240 -6.48 -18.94 -9.47
C ASP A 240 -5.31 -18.09 -10.00
N TYR A 241 -5.61 -16.97 -10.65
CA TYR A 241 -4.64 -15.99 -11.15
C TYR A 241 -4.94 -14.56 -10.68
N SER A 242 -5.76 -14.41 -9.64
CA SER A 242 -6.19 -13.08 -9.16
C SER A 242 -5.89 -12.87 -7.68
N ILE A 243 -5.63 -11.61 -7.34
CA ILE A 243 -5.53 -11.10 -5.96
C ILE A 243 -6.63 -10.06 -5.78
N VAL A 244 -7.34 -10.09 -4.67
CA VAL A 244 -8.33 -9.05 -4.33
C VAL A 244 -7.82 -8.28 -3.11
N VAL A 245 -7.58 -6.98 -3.29
CA VAL A 245 -7.26 -6.05 -2.20
C VAL A 245 -8.53 -5.28 -1.86
N SER A 246 -8.98 -5.36 -0.63
CA SER A 246 -10.24 -4.75 -0.21
C SER A 246 -10.05 -3.76 0.92
N SER A 247 -10.52 -2.53 0.69
CA SER A 247 -10.81 -1.56 1.74
C SER A 247 -12.26 -1.13 1.59
N THR A 248 -13.08 -1.52 2.56
CA THR A 248 -14.54 -1.34 2.50
C THR A 248 -14.95 0.07 2.91
N ALA A 249 -16.21 0.43 2.67
CA ALA A 249 -16.76 1.72 3.08
C ALA A 249 -16.84 1.91 4.61
N SER A 250 -16.72 0.83 5.38
CA SER A 250 -16.67 0.87 6.86
C SER A 250 -15.24 1.04 7.39
N ASP A 251 -14.22 0.90 6.54
CA ASP A 251 -12.84 1.07 6.96
C ASP A 251 -12.47 2.56 7.06
N PRO A 252 -11.51 2.92 7.92
CA PRO A 252 -11.00 4.27 8.02
C PRO A 252 -10.52 4.82 6.67
N ALA A 253 -10.62 6.14 6.49
CA ALA A 253 -10.16 6.81 5.27
C ALA A 253 -8.68 6.53 4.97
N SER A 254 -7.85 6.33 6.00
CA SER A 254 -6.44 5.95 5.88
C SER A 254 -6.25 4.63 5.14
N LEU A 255 -7.04 3.59 5.44
CA LEU A 255 -6.98 2.30 4.74
C LEU A 255 -7.49 2.41 3.30
N GLN A 256 -8.54 3.21 3.06
CA GLN A 256 -9.02 3.48 1.70
C GLN A 256 -7.97 4.24 0.87
N TYR A 257 -7.22 5.13 1.51
CA TYR A 257 -6.13 5.88 0.88
C TYR A 257 -4.96 4.98 0.45
N ILE A 258 -4.52 4.05 1.31
CA ILE A 258 -3.37 3.19 1.00
C ILE A 258 -3.71 2.00 0.11
N ALA A 259 -4.97 1.56 0.04
CA ALA A 259 -5.38 0.36 -0.70
C ALA A 259 -4.89 0.31 -2.16
N PRO A 260 -5.06 1.36 -3.00
CA PRO A 260 -4.57 1.31 -4.38
C PRO A 260 -3.04 1.25 -4.47
N TYR A 261 -2.33 1.93 -3.58
CA TYR A 261 -0.87 1.85 -3.52
C TYR A 261 -0.37 0.47 -3.09
N ALA A 262 -1.07 -0.17 -2.14
CA ALA A 262 -0.80 -1.54 -1.71
C ALA A 262 -0.99 -2.53 -2.87
N GLY A 263 -2.11 -2.43 -3.61
CA GLY A 263 -2.35 -3.25 -4.80
C GLY A 263 -1.29 -3.04 -5.88
N THR A 264 -0.86 -1.78 -6.09
CA THR A 264 0.20 -1.47 -7.05
C THR A 264 1.55 -2.03 -6.62
N ALA A 265 1.90 -1.98 -5.34
CA ALA A 265 3.14 -2.59 -4.84
C ALA A 265 3.15 -4.12 -5.03
N MET A 266 1.99 -4.78 -4.86
CA MET A 266 1.83 -6.20 -5.19
C MET A 266 1.98 -6.44 -6.71
N ALA A 267 1.41 -5.57 -7.56
CA ALA A 267 1.56 -5.65 -9.01
C ALA A 267 3.01 -5.52 -9.46
N GLU A 268 3.74 -4.59 -8.89
CA GLU A 268 5.17 -4.38 -9.19
C GLU A 268 6.03 -5.60 -8.85
N TYR A 269 5.69 -6.35 -7.81
CA TYR A 269 6.41 -7.58 -7.49
C TYR A 269 6.38 -8.56 -8.67
N PHE A 270 5.23 -8.77 -9.28
CA PHE A 270 5.09 -9.64 -10.46
C PHE A 270 5.69 -9.02 -11.71
N MET A 271 5.51 -7.71 -11.94
CA MET A 271 6.10 -7.00 -13.07
C MET A 271 7.61 -7.13 -13.10
N HIS A 272 8.28 -6.96 -11.95
CA HIS A 272 9.73 -7.13 -11.83
C HIS A 272 10.20 -8.60 -11.96
N LYS A 273 9.30 -9.55 -11.83
CA LYS A 273 9.53 -10.97 -12.18
C LYS A 273 9.30 -11.27 -13.66
N GLY A 274 9.05 -10.26 -14.50
CA GLY A 274 8.81 -10.41 -15.93
C GLY A 274 7.39 -10.87 -16.26
N LYS A 275 6.43 -10.77 -15.33
CA LYS A 275 5.03 -11.13 -15.54
C LYS A 275 4.21 -9.95 -16.02
N ASP A 276 3.17 -10.22 -16.79
CA ASP A 276 2.16 -9.24 -17.14
C ASP A 276 1.09 -9.19 -16.04
N VAL A 277 0.73 -7.99 -15.64
CA VAL A 277 -0.25 -7.75 -14.58
C VAL A 277 -1.37 -6.86 -15.10
N LEU A 278 -2.60 -7.22 -14.80
CA LEU A 278 -3.77 -6.36 -14.95
C LEU A 278 -4.21 -5.88 -13.58
N ILE A 279 -4.24 -4.58 -13.37
CA ILE A 279 -4.73 -3.99 -12.11
C ILE A 279 -5.98 -3.14 -12.35
N VAL A 280 -7.01 -3.38 -11.55
CA VAL A 280 -8.28 -2.62 -11.56
C VAL A 280 -8.39 -1.82 -10.28
N TYR A 281 -8.70 -0.52 -10.37
CA TYR A 281 -8.98 0.35 -9.22
C TYR A 281 -10.47 0.72 -9.20
N ASP A 282 -11.26 0.10 -8.36
CA ASP A 282 -12.70 0.31 -8.24
C ASP A 282 -13.09 0.92 -6.88
N ASP A 283 -13.20 2.24 -6.73
CA ASP A 283 -12.99 3.31 -7.70
C ASP A 283 -12.07 4.43 -7.16
N LEU A 284 -11.40 5.13 -8.06
CA LEU A 284 -10.52 6.24 -7.70
C LEU A 284 -11.28 7.52 -7.27
N SER A 285 -12.58 7.63 -7.55
CA SER A 285 -13.40 8.72 -7.02
C SER A 285 -13.48 8.66 -5.50
N LYS A 286 -13.71 7.45 -4.93
CA LYS A 286 -13.70 7.23 -3.49
C LYS A 286 -12.31 7.37 -2.87
N HIS A 287 -11.28 6.95 -3.60
CA HIS A 287 -9.90 7.20 -3.19
C HIS A 287 -9.62 8.70 -2.99
N ALA A 288 -10.04 9.54 -3.94
CA ALA A 288 -9.91 10.99 -3.83
C ALA A 288 -10.70 11.55 -2.64
N VAL A 289 -11.91 11.05 -2.40
CA VAL A 289 -12.73 11.45 -1.23
C VAL A 289 -12.05 11.09 0.09
N ALA A 290 -11.49 9.89 0.20
CA ALA A 290 -10.72 9.48 1.38
C ALA A 290 -9.50 10.38 1.60
N TYR A 291 -8.76 10.70 0.55
CA TYR A 291 -7.62 11.62 0.63
C TYR A 291 -8.02 13.05 1.01
N ARG A 292 -9.16 13.54 0.49
CA ARG A 292 -9.74 14.83 0.90
C ARG A 292 -10.05 14.85 2.39
N ALA A 293 -10.69 13.80 2.91
CA ALA A 293 -11.02 13.69 4.34
C ALA A 293 -9.75 13.74 5.20
N ILE A 294 -8.73 12.95 4.88
CA ILE A 294 -7.43 12.95 5.57
C ILE A 294 -6.78 14.33 5.51
N SER A 295 -6.77 14.97 4.34
CA SER A 295 -6.11 16.27 4.16
C SER A 295 -6.79 17.38 4.94
N LEU A 296 -8.12 17.37 5.04
CA LEU A 296 -8.87 18.33 5.86
C LEU A 296 -8.62 18.12 7.36
N LEU A 297 -8.54 16.87 7.81
CA LEU A 297 -8.21 16.54 9.21
C LEU A 297 -6.76 16.91 9.57
N LEU A 298 -5.83 16.83 8.62
CA LEU A 298 -4.46 17.34 8.75
C LEU A 298 -4.36 18.87 8.58
N GLU A 299 -5.49 19.58 8.50
CA GLU A 299 -5.56 21.04 8.35
C GLU A 299 -4.84 21.59 7.09
N ARG A 300 -4.72 20.75 6.04
CA ARG A 300 -4.19 21.22 4.75
C ARG A 300 -5.19 22.15 4.07
N SER A 301 -4.70 23.22 3.45
CA SER A 301 -5.53 24.19 2.78
C SER A 301 -6.34 23.55 1.64
N PRO A 302 -7.69 23.67 1.63
CA PRO A 302 -8.53 23.12 0.58
C PRO A 302 -8.45 23.98 -0.69
N GLY A 303 -8.47 23.31 -1.84
CA GLY A 303 -8.59 23.90 -3.16
C GLY A 303 -9.98 23.69 -3.77
N ARG A 304 -10.03 23.48 -5.11
CA ARG A 304 -11.28 23.24 -5.85
C ARG A 304 -12.02 22.02 -5.29
N GLU A 305 -13.33 22.15 -5.07
CA GLU A 305 -14.20 21.10 -4.51
C GLU A 305 -13.70 20.55 -3.15
N ALA A 306 -12.99 21.40 -2.39
CA ALA A 306 -12.35 21.07 -1.12
C ALA A 306 -11.28 19.98 -1.20
N TYR A 307 -10.82 19.60 -2.38
CA TYR A 307 -9.66 18.72 -2.53
C TYR A 307 -8.36 19.48 -2.24
N PRO A 308 -7.34 18.83 -1.67
CA PRO A 308 -6.03 19.45 -1.49
C PRO A 308 -5.37 19.71 -2.85
N GLY A 309 -4.44 20.68 -2.90
CA GLY A 309 -3.79 21.09 -4.14
C GLY A 309 -3.00 20.01 -4.86
N ASP A 310 -2.59 18.96 -4.15
CA ASP A 310 -1.81 17.84 -4.65
C ASP A 310 -2.64 16.61 -5.07
N VAL A 311 -3.97 16.74 -5.19
CA VAL A 311 -4.84 15.60 -5.59
C VAL A 311 -4.54 15.08 -6.99
N PHE A 312 -4.05 15.94 -7.90
CA PHE A 312 -3.55 15.48 -9.21
C PHE A 312 -2.35 14.54 -9.02
N TYR A 313 -1.40 14.92 -8.18
CA TYR A 313 -0.21 14.13 -7.88
C TYR A 313 -0.56 12.80 -7.18
N LEU A 314 -1.62 12.77 -6.38
CA LEU A 314 -2.15 11.55 -5.78
C LEU A 314 -2.38 10.45 -6.83
N HIS A 315 -3.10 10.76 -7.90
CA HIS A 315 -3.43 9.80 -8.94
C HIS A 315 -2.29 9.62 -9.97
N SER A 316 -1.54 10.68 -10.28
CA SER A 316 -0.45 10.57 -11.25
C SER A 316 0.68 9.68 -10.75
N ARG A 317 1.13 9.85 -9.49
CA ARG A 317 2.16 8.99 -8.91
C ARG A 317 1.74 7.52 -8.73
N LEU A 318 0.42 7.25 -8.67
CA LEU A 318 -0.13 5.91 -8.66
C LEU A 318 -0.13 5.30 -10.07
N LEU A 319 -0.75 6.00 -11.03
CA LEU A 319 -1.01 5.48 -12.37
C LEU A 319 0.23 5.45 -13.26
N GLU A 320 1.19 6.35 -13.05
CA GLU A 320 2.47 6.34 -13.78
C GLU A 320 3.35 5.12 -13.48
N ARG A 321 3.10 4.41 -12.39
CA ARG A 321 3.75 3.12 -12.07
C ARG A 321 3.33 2.01 -13.03
N SER A 322 2.16 2.15 -13.68
CA SER A 322 1.69 1.24 -14.72
C SER A 322 2.43 1.52 -16.02
N SER A 323 3.17 0.54 -16.49
CA SER A 323 4.04 0.66 -17.66
C SER A 323 4.45 -0.73 -18.18
N HIS A 324 5.07 -0.78 -19.34
CA HIS A 324 5.77 -1.94 -19.86
C HIS A 324 7.26 -1.74 -19.67
N LEU A 325 7.90 -2.60 -18.89
CA LEU A 325 9.33 -2.53 -18.62
C LEU A 325 10.14 -2.98 -19.85
N SER A 326 11.32 -2.38 -20.00
CA SER A 326 12.28 -2.81 -21.01
C SER A 326 12.77 -4.26 -20.74
N ASP A 327 13.22 -4.95 -21.79
CA ASP A 327 13.72 -6.33 -21.67
C ASP A 327 14.91 -6.45 -20.70
N LYS A 328 15.65 -5.36 -20.49
CA LYS A 328 16.75 -5.29 -19.50
C LYS A 328 16.26 -5.39 -18.06
N LEU A 329 15.02 -4.99 -17.81
CA LEU A 329 14.37 -5.03 -16.49
C LEU A 329 13.37 -6.19 -16.37
N GLY A 330 13.44 -7.17 -17.28
CA GLY A 330 12.62 -8.38 -17.25
C GLY A 330 11.40 -8.34 -18.16
N GLY A 331 11.08 -7.22 -18.80
CA GLY A 331 10.00 -7.13 -19.82
C GLY A 331 8.57 -7.32 -19.30
N GLY A 332 8.35 -7.30 -17.99
CA GLY A 332 7.01 -7.37 -17.41
C GLY A 332 6.21 -6.09 -17.58
N SER A 333 4.89 -6.17 -17.42
CA SER A 333 4.02 -5.00 -17.57
C SER A 333 2.96 -4.91 -16.48
N ILE A 334 2.48 -3.69 -16.22
CA ILE A 334 1.26 -3.42 -15.45
C ILE A 334 0.32 -2.64 -16.34
N THR A 335 -0.83 -3.23 -16.66
CA THR A 335 -1.94 -2.57 -17.35
C THR A 335 -2.96 -2.13 -16.32
N ALA A 336 -3.31 -0.85 -16.29
CA ALA A 336 -4.23 -0.29 -15.31
C ALA A 336 -5.59 0.01 -15.91
N LEU A 337 -6.65 -0.41 -15.23
CA LEU A 337 -8.03 -0.05 -15.48
C LEU A 337 -8.58 0.75 -14.28
N PRO A 338 -8.26 2.05 -14.17
CA PRO A 338 -8.89 2.90 -13.18
C PRO A 338 -10.37 3.11 -13.51
N ILE A 339 -11.21 3.11 -12.48
CA ILE A 339 -12.64 3.41 -12.59
C ILE A 339 -12.91 4.75 -11.94
N ILE A 340 -13.63 5.62 -12.66
CA ILE A 340 -14.13 6.91 -12.15
C ILE A 340 -15.66 6.93 -12.26
N GLU A 341 -16.29 7.38 -11.18
CA GLU A 341 -17.73 7.61 -11.15
C GLU A 341 -18.03 9.09 -11.44
N THR A 342 -18.87 9.33 -12.45
CA THR A 342 -19.39 10.66 -12.75
C THR A 342 -20.78 10.86 -12.14
N GLN A 343 -21.20 12.12 -12.07
CA GLN A 343 -22.57 12.51 -11.70
C GLN A 343 -23.22 13.19 -12.89
N ALA A 344 -24.33 12.64 -13.37
CA ALA A 344 -25.07 13.15 -14.53
C ALA A 344 -24.21 13.34 -15.80
N GLY A 345 -23.23 12.45 -16.01
CA GLY A 345 -22.33 12.49 -17.17
C GLY A 345 -21.30 13.62 -17.14
N ASP A 346 -21.15 14.33 -16.01
CA ASP A 346 -20.21 15.45 -15.94
C ASP A 346 -18.76 14.98 -15.87
N VAL A 347 -18.09 14.96 -17.00
CA VAL A 347 -16.64 14.67 -17.13
C VAL A 347 -15.78 15.91 -16.89
N SER A 348 -16.37 17.10 -16.71
CA SER A 348 -15.66 18.35 -16.43
C SER A 348 -15.38 18.58 -14.94
N ALA A 349 -15.94 17.74 -14.08
CA ALA A 349 -15.65 17.73 -12.65
C ALA A 349 -14.15 17.52 -12.37
N TYR A 350 -13.68 17.93 -11.19
CA TYR A 350 -12.26 18.04 -10.92
C TYR A 350 -11.51 16.68 -10.98
N ILE A 351 -12.04 15.64 -10.35
CA ILE A 351 -11.38 14.31 -10.35
C ILE A 351 -11.45 13.65 -11.73
N PRO A 352 -12.60 13.57 -12.44
CA PRO A 352 -12.64 13.07 -13.82
C PRO A 352 -11.61 13.73 -14.73
N THR A 353 -11.57 15.06 -14.78
CA THR A 353 -10.63 15.81 -15.62
C THR A 353 -9.17 15.46 -15.33
N ASN A 354 -8.81 15.34 -14.05
CA ASN A 354 -7.46 14.98 -13.64
C ASN A 354 -7.08 13.58 -14.12
N VAL A 355 -7.95 12.58 -13.93
CA VAL A 355 -7.63 11.19 -14.30
C VAL A 355 -7.64 11.00 -15.81
N ILE A 356 -8.53 11.67 -16.55
CA ILE A 356 -8.51 11.69 -18.02
C ILE A 356 -7.16 12.17 -18.56
N SER A 357 -6.55 13.20 -17.93
CA SER A 357 -5.26 13.73 -18.39
C SER A 357 -4.06 12.83 -18.02
N ILE A 358 -4.20 11.91 -17.06
CA ILE A 358 -3.13 10.97 -16.64
C ILE A 358 -3.18 9.69 -17.47
N THR A 359 -4.36 9.26 -17.92
CA THR A 359 -4.58 8.00 -18.65
C THR A 359 -4.33 8.14 -20.14
N ASP A 360 -3.98 7.02 -20.79
CA ASP A 360 -3.66 6.98 -22.22
C ASP A 360 -4.90 6.97 -23.10
N GLY A 361 -6.03 6.48 -22.56
CA GLY A 361 -7.33 6.44 -23.22
C GLY A 361 -8.46 6.31 -22.21
N GLN A 362 -9.71 6.38 -22.70
CA GLN A 362 -10.90 6.28 -21.88
C GLN A 362 -12.06 5.57 -22.54
N ILE A 363 -12.73 4.73 -21.77
CA ILE A 363 -13.99 4.08 -22.12
C ILE A 363 -15.10 4.82 -21.39
N PHE A 364 -15.85 5.63 -22.12
CA PHE A 364 -16.96 6.40 -21.56
C PHE A 364 -18.28 5.63 -21.68
N LEU A 365 -18.92 5.39 -20.54
CA LEU A 365 -20.19 4.66 -20.46
C LEU A 365 -21.33 5.64 -20.23
N GLU A 366 -22.13 5.85 -21.27
CA GLU A 366 -23.32 6.69 -21.21
C GLU A 366 -24.53 5.91 -20.71
N ARG A 367 -25.29 6.54 -19.80
CA ARG A 367 -26.49 5.94 -19.22
C ARG A 367 -27.59 5.69 -20.26
N ASN A 368 -27.67 6.52 -21.28
CA ASN A 368 -28.70 6.43 -22.32
C ASN A 368 -28.42 5.29 -23.34
N LEU A 369 -27.21 4.77 -23.34
CA LEU A 369 -26.78 3.69 -24.25
C LEU A 369 -26.71 2.32 -23.53
N PHE A 370 -27.03 2.31 -22.24
CA PHE A 370 -26.98 1.11 -21.39
C PHE A 370 -28.30 0.32 -21.47
#